data_79e444c7ccb4c70e6f39790b9ad4e283
#
_entry.id   79e444c7ccb4c70e6f39790b9ad4e283
#
_cell.length_a   1.000
_cell.length_b   1.000
_cell.length_c   1.000
_cell.angle_alpha   90.00
_cell.angle_beta   90.00
_cell.angle_gamma   90.00
#
_symmetry.space_group_name_H-M   'P 1'
#
loop_
_entity.id
_entity.type
_entity.pdbx_description
1 polymer ?
#
loop_
_entity_poly.entity_id
_entity_poly.type
_entity_poly.pdbx_seq_one_letter_code
_entity_poly.pdbx_strand_id
1 'polypeptide(L)'
;MTIAARLAESRREVLAGAASEPDAPVLTHIGVRTSMRNQLPCRVGRLEVKGQTVRVFLQLPDGTALVSRITKASAELLGLKKDLAVLALCKATAVVITPLLTHRDRGQQLHGRAERVSRGVSGDEVSLLLDAGLQLVGFAAPGSGIKAKTPVNALIDEAAVVIALAA
;
A
#
# COMPACT_ATOMS: atom_id res chain seq x y z
N MET A 1 -19.59 -17.47 -13.52
CA MET A 1 -19.43 -16.98 -12.13
C MET A 1 -19.28 -15.47 -12.12
N THR A 2 -20.02 -14.77 -11.32
CA THR A 2 -19.95 -13.33 -11.19
C THR A 2 -18.70 -12.90 -10.41
N ILE A 3 -18.26 -11.64 -10.58
CA ILE A 3 -17.14 -11.08 -9.82
C ILE A 3 -17.43 -11.13 -8.31
N ALA A 4 -18.67 -10.85 -7.92
CA ALA A 4 -19.08 -10.90 -6.52
C ALA A 4 -18.96 -12.31 -5.91
N ALA A 5 -19.30 -13.34 -6.68
CA ALA A 5 -19.17 -14.73 -6.22
C ALA A 5 -17.69 -15.13 -6.03
N ARG A 6 -16.80 -14.70 -6.94
CA ARG A 6 -15.35 -14.94 -6.81
C ARG A 6 -14.76 -14.25 -5.59
N LEU A 7 -15.18 -13.02 -5.33
CA LEU A 7 -14.74 -12.29 -4.14
C LEU A 7 -15.21 -12.97 -2.86
N ALA A 8 -16.43 -13.49 -2.83
CA ALA A 8 -16.95 -14.21 -1.68
C ALA A 8 -16.18 -15.51 -1.41
N GLU A 9 -15.83 -16.25 -2.45
CA GLU A 9 -15.03 -17.48 -2.33
C GLU A 9 -13.63 -17.17 -1.80
N SER A 10 -12.94 -16.20 -2.41
CA SER A 10 -11.62 -15.77 -1.96
C SER A 10 -11.64 -15.35 -0.49
N ARG A 11 -12.68 -14.64 -0.09
CA ARG A 11 -12.86 -14.21 1.29
C ARG A 11 -13.01 -15.38 2.25
N ARG A 12 -13.76 -16.40 1.87
CA ARG A 12 -13.95 -17.60 2.70
C ARG A 12 -12.63 -18.34 2.89
N GLU A 13 -11.86 -18.48 1.83
CA GLU A 13 -10.54 -19.13 1.89
C GLU A 13 -9.59 -18.37 2.82
N VAL A 14 -9.55 -17.06 2.70
CA VAL A 14 -8.72 -16.21 3.55
C VAL A 14 -9.14 -16.32 5.01
N LEU A 15 -10.44 -16.28 5.29
CA LEU A 15 -10.94 -16.39 6.65
C LEU A 15 -10.69 -17.79 7.25
N ALA A 16 -10.81 -18.83 6.45
CA ALA A 16 -10.49 -20.20 6.89
C ALA A 16 -9.00 -20.35 7.19
N GLY A 17 -8.12 -19.78 6.37
CA GLY A 17 -6.68 -19.75 6.61
C GLY A 17 -6.31 -18.96 7.86
N ALA A 18 -6.96 -17.81 8.06
CA ALA A 18 -6.73 -16.95 9.23
C ALA A 18 -7.16 -17.62 10.55
N ALA A 19 -8.16 -18.51 10.52
CA ALA A 19 -8.60 -19.24 11.71
C ALA A 19 -7.53 -20.20 12.24
N SER A 20 -6.64 -20.71 11.37
CA SER A 20 -5.56 -21.61 11.76
C SER A 20 -4.27 -20.87 12.14
N GLU A 21 -4.11 -19.61 11.73
CA GLU A 21 -2.95 -18.78 11.99
C GLU A 21 -3.37 -17.38 12.44
N PRO A 22 -3.57 -17.15 13.74
CA PRO A 22 -4.12 -15.89 14.25
C PRO A 22 -3.27 -14.65 13.95
N ASP A 23 -1.98 -14.81 13.67
CA ASP A 23 -1.08 -13.70 13.36
C ASP A 23 -0.92 -13.45 11.85
N ALA A 24 -1.53 -14.29 11.02
CA ALA A 24 -1.43 -14.13 9.57
C ALA A 24 -2.26 -12.91 9.11
N PRO A 25 -1.70 -12.05 8.23
CA PRO A 25 -2.48 -10.93 7.68
C PRO A 25 -3.60 -11.47 6.80
N VAL A 26 -4.82 -11.36 7.32
CA VAL A 26 -6.05 -11.90 6.71
C VAL A 26 -6.30 -11.39 5.30
N LEU A 27 -5.80 -10.18 4.99
CA LEU A 27 -6.12 -9.48 3.75
C LEU A 27 -5.08 -9.63 2.64
N THR A 28 -4.00 -10.42 2.85
CA THR A 28 -2.92 -10.57 1.87
C THR A 28 -3.33 -11.29 0.59
N HIS A 29 -4.46 -12.02 0.60
CA HIS A 29 -4.87 -12.88 -0.51
C HIS A 29 -6.28 -12.57 -1.02
N ILE A 30 -6.69 -11.31 -0.98
CA ILE A 30 -7.92 -10.91 -1.65
C ILE A 30 -7.69 -11.08 -3.14
N GLY A 31 -8.40 -12.00 -3.76
CA GLY A 31 -8.23 -12.37 -5.16
C GLY A 31 -8.76 -11.35 -6.15
N VAL A 32 -8.59 -10.05 -5.89
CA VAL A 32 -8.97 -9.00 -6.82
C VAL A 32 -7.80 -8.73 -7.76
N ARG A 33 -8.02 -8.96 -9.04
CA ARG A 33 -7.07 -8.57 -10.08
C ARG A 33 -7.29 -7.11 -10.41
N THR A 34 -6.26 -6.32 -10.24
CA THR A 34 -6.28 -4.89 -10.49
C THR A 34 -4.92 -4.44 -10.99
N SER A 35 -4.87 -3.29 -11.65
CA SER A 35 -3.62 -2.66 -12.05
C SER A 35 -2.87 -2.03 -10.85
N MET A 36 -3.45 -2.11 -9.67
CA MET A 36 -2.80 -1.68 -8.44
C MET A 36 -1.91 -2.78 -7.91
N ARG A 37 -0.64 -2.75 -8.27
CA ARG A 37 0.32 -3.80 -7.89
C ARG A 37 0.66 -3.80 -6.42
N ASN A 38 0.54 -2.65 -5.77
CA ASN A 38 0.84 -2.53 -4.35
C ASN A 38 -0.43 -2.70 -3.54
N GLN A 39 -0.44 -3.71 -2.69
CA GLN A 39 -1.54 -4.04 -1.81
C GLN A 39 -0.96 -4.29 -0.42
N LEU A 40 -1.14 -3.32 0.47
CA LEU A 40 -0.54 -3.33 1.79
C LEU A 40 -1.62 -3.55 2.85
N PRO A 41 -1.57 -4.65 3.62
CA PRO A 41 -2.49 -4.84 4.73
C PRO A 41 -2.21 -3.83 5.83
N CYS A 42 -3.25 -3.14 6.26
CA CYS A 42 -3.17 -2.06 7.24
C CYS A 42 -4.33 -2.12 8.21
N ARG A 43 -4.24 -1.34 9.27
CA ARG A 43 -5.36 -1.04 10.16
C ARG A 43 -5.58 0.47 10.16
N VAL A 44 -6.84 0.87 10.26
CA VAL A 44 -7.19 2.27 10.39
C VAL A 44 -6.79 2.75 11.80
N GLY A 45 -5.97 3.79 11.86
CA GLY A 45 -5.64 4.44 13.12
C GLY A 45 -6.64 5.54 13.44
N ARG A 46 -6.42 6.72 12.87
CA ARG A 46 -7.31 7.86 13.09
C ARG A 46 -7.77 8.48 11.77
N LEU A 47 -8.82 9.25 11.86
CA LEU A 47 -9.40 10.00 10.74
C LEU A 47 -9.29 11.49 11.06
N GLU A 48 -8.81 12.27 10.09
CA GLU A 48 -8.73 13.72 10.20
C GLU A 48 -9.60 14.33 9.12
N VAL A 49 -10.75 14.83 9.51
CA VAL A 49 -11.72 15.43 8.58
C VAL A 49 -11.36 16.88 8.34
N LYS A 50 -11.27 17.26 7.08
CA LYS A 50 -11.01 18.63 6.66
C LYS A 50 -11.92 19.01 5.49
N GLY A 51 -13.04 19.64 5.79
CA GLY A 51 -14.05 19.95 4.78
C GLY A 51 -14.62 18.68 4.15
N GLN A 52 -14.51 18.56 2.85
CA GLN A 52 -15.02 17.41 2.10
C GLN A 52 -13.99 16.30 1.91
N THR A 53 -12.81 16.42 2.52
CA THR A 53 -11.77 15.40 2.45
C THR A 53 -11.44 14.87 3.84
N VAL A 54 -10.92 13.64 3.85
CA VAL A 54 -10.50 12.96 5.07
C VAL A 54 -9.11 12.39 4.84
N ARG A 55 -8.19 12.69 5.74
CA ARG A 55 -6.91 11.99 5.80
C ARG A 55 -7.06 10.81 6.73
N VAL A 56 -6.90 9.63 6.18
CA VAL A 56 -6.99 8.37 6.92
C VAL A 56 -5.58 7.92 7.27
N PHE A 57 -5.28 7.87 8.56
CA PHE A 57 -3.98 7.42 9.04
C PHE A 57 -4.04 5.91 9.20
N LEU A 58 -3.39 5.20 8.29
CA LEU A 58 -3.29 3.75 8.29
C LEU A 58 -2.01 3.33 8.99
N GLN A 59 -2.05 2.18 9.64
CA GLN A 59 -0.89 1.60 10.30
C GLN A 59 -0.50 0.30 9.59
N LEU A 60 0.75 0.25 9.13
CA LEU A 60 1.36 -0.97 8.63
C LEU A 60 1.63 -1.93 9.82
N PRO A 61 1.94 -3.21 9.55
CA PRO A 61 2.13 -4.19 10.63
C PRO A 61 3.19 -3.80 11.68
N ASP A 62 4.19 -3.02 11.30
CA ASP A 62 5.24 -2.54 12.24
C ASP A 62 4.87 -1.23 12.93
N GLY A 63 3.67 -0.69 12.69
CA GLY A 63 3.22 0.58 13.22
C GLY A 63 3.57 1.79 12.36
N THR A 64 4.30 1.61 11.25
CA THR A 64 4.59 2.71 10.32
C THR A 64 3.30 3.31 9.78
N ALA A 65 3.21 4.63 9.77
CA ALA A 65 2.03 5.33 9.27
C ALA A 65 2.05 5.45 7.75
N LEU A 66 0.89 5.23 7.15
CA LEU A 66 0.64 5.47 5.74
C LEU A 66 -0.67 6.25 5.64
N VAL A 67 -0.64 7.41 5.02
CA VAL A 67 -1.82 8.28 4.93
C VAL A 67 -2.50 8.13 3.58
N SER A 68 -3.81 7.98 3.60
CA SER A 68 -4.66 8.02 2.41
C SER A 68 -5.60 9.22 2.53
N ARG A 69 -5.62 10.07 1.51
CA ARG A 69 -6.55 11.19 1.46
C ARG A 69 -7.70 10.84 0.52
N ILE A 70 -8.88 10.74 1.08
CA ILE A 70 -10.11 10.36 0.37
C ILE A 70 -11.20 11.40 0.59
N THR A 71 -12.32 11.26 -0.10
CA THR A 71 -13.47 12.12 0.14
C THR A 71 -14.18 11.70 1.43
N LYS A 72 -14.85 12.66 2.04
CA LYS A 72 -15.70 12.39 3.21
C LYS A 72 -16.79 11.36 2.86
N ALA A 73 -17.40 11.48 1.68
CA ALA A 73 -18.39 10.52 1.21
C ALA A 73 -17.84 9.10 1.10
N SER A 74 -16.60 8.94 0.60
CA SER A 74 -15.95 7.64 0.52
C SER A 74 -15.69 7.06 1.91
N ALA A 75 -15.23 7.87 2.85
CA ALA A 75 -14.99 7.40 4.22
C ALA A 75 -16.29 6.91 4.89
N GLU A 76 -17.38 7.63 4.68
CA GLU A 76 -18.71 7.24 5.19
C GLU A 76 -19.22 5.96 4.52
N LEU A 77 -19.09 5.89 3.19
CA LEU A 77 -19.50 4.71 2.43
C LEU A 77 -18.77 3.44 2.89
N LEU A 78 -17.47 3.56 3.17
CA LEU A 78 -16.66 2.44 3.63
C LEU A 78 -16.84 2.14 5.12
N GLY A 79 -17.48 3.02 5.86
CA GLY A 79 -17.66 2.85 7.30
C GLY A 79 -16.34 2.77 8.07
N LEU A 80 -15.37 3.60 7.67
CA LEU A 80 -14.03 3.57 8.28
C LEU A 80 -14.09 3.96 9.76
N LYS A 81 -13.45 3.16 10.57
CA LYS A 81 -13.33 3.39 12.01
C LYS A 81 -12.00 2.83 12.51
N LYS A 82 -11.59 3.29 13.68
CA LYS A 82 -10.35 2.83 14.32
C LYS A 82 -10.30 1.31 14.42
N ASP A 83 -9.12 0.77 14.17
CA ASP A 83 -8.78 -0.66 14.23
C ASP A 83 -9.39 -1.53 13.13
N LEU A 84 -10.13 -0.94 12.19
CA LEU A 84 -10.67 -1.68 11.05
C LEU A 84 -9.52 -2.14 10.14
N ALA A 85 -9.51 -3.43 9.81
CA ALA A 85 -8.54 -3.99 8.87
C ALA A 85 -8.92 -3.63 7.44
N VAL A 86 -7.97 -3.07 6.70
CA VAL A 86 -8.16 -2.62 5.32
C VAL A 86 -6.94 -2.98 4.47
N LEU A 87 -7.08 -2.85 3.16
CA LEU A 87 -5.95 -2.86 2.22
C LEU A 87 -5.71 -1.46 1.71
N ALA A 88 -4.45 -1.03 1.77
CA ALA A 88 -4.00 0.15 1.06
C ALA A 88 -3.49 -0.27 -0.31
N LEU A 89 -4.07 0.30 -1.36
CA LEU A 89 -3.73 -0.02 -2.74
C LEU A 89 -3.10 1.19 -3.40
N CYS A 90 -2.06 0.99 -4.19
CA CYS A 90 -1.54 2.04 -5.07
C CYS A 90 -0.88 1.44 -6.31
N LYS A 91 -0.90 2.20 -7.39
CA LYS A 91 -0.22 1.80 -8.62
C LYS A 91 1.29 1.92 -8.45
N ALA A 92 2.03 0.99 -9.03
CA ALA A 92 3.49 1.07 -9.05
C ALA A 92 3.97 2.37 -9.71
N THR A 93 3.25 2.83 -10.74
CA THR A 93 3.57 4.09 -11.44
C THR A 93 3.35 5.35 -10.60
N ALA A 94 2.64 5.23 -9.48
CA ALA A 94 2.42 6.34 -8.54
C ALA A 94 3.44 6.37 -7.40
N VAL A 95 4.33 5.38 -7.33
CA VAL A 95 5.36 5.30 -6.29
C VAL A 95 6.70 5.71 -6.90
N VAL A 96 7.29 6.77 -6.36
CA VAL A 96 8.59 7.28 -6.81
C VAL A 96 9.68 6.76 -5.87
N ILE A 97 10.63 6.02 -6.43
CA ILE A 97 11.75 5.48 -5.67
C ILE A 97 12.97 6.38 -5.82
N THR A 98 13.55 6.76 -4.70
CA THR A 98 14.76 7.60 -4.66
C THR A 98 15.80 6.98 -3.73
N PRO A 99 17.09 7.28 -3.96
CA PRO A 99 18.12 6.92 -3.00
C PRO A 99 17.85 7.58 -1.64
N LEU A 100 18.26 6.92 -0.56
CA LEU A 100 17.96 7.35 0.80
C LEU A 100 18.50 8.75 1.13
N LEU A 101 19.56 9.17 0.46
CA LEU A 101 20.22 10.46 0.71
C LEU A 101 19.56 11.65 0.01
N THR A 102 18.50 11.43 -0.74
CA THR A 102 17.82 12.51 -1.44
C THR A 102 16.82 13.18 -0.49
N HIS A 103 17.23 14.24 0.16
CA HIS A 103 16.38 15.04 1.03
C HIS A 103 15.39 15.86 0.20
N ARG A 104 14.22 15.32 -0.05
CA ARG A 104 13.10 16.11 -0.56
C ARG A 104 11.90 15.81 0.30
N ASP A 105 11.62 16.73 1.20
CA ASP A 105 10.61 16.63 2.22
C ASP A 105 9.17 16.81 1.71
N ARG A 106 8.91 16.48 0.46
CA ARG A 106 7.57 16.66 -0.10
C ARG A 106 6.86 15.33 -0.19
N GLY A 107 5.86 15.17 0.66
CA GLY A 107 4.99 14.02 0.65
C GLY A 107 5.45 12.93 1.63
N GLN A 108 4.63 11.92 1.74
CA GLN A 108 4.94 10.82 2.63
C GLN A 108 5.95 9.87 2.01
N GLN A 109 6.78 9.32 2.86
CA GLN A 109 7.86 8.42 2.48
C GLN A 109 7.79 7.13 3.27
N LEU A 110 8.07 6.03 2.60
CA LEU A 110 8.29 4.74 3.24
C LEU A 110 9.72 4.32 2.95
N HIS A 111 10.36 3.75 3.96
CA HIS A 111 11.75 3.31 3.85
C HIS A 111 11.80 1.81 3.61
N GLY A 112 12.77 1.41 2.82
CA GLY A 112 12.98 0.01 2.54
C GLY A 112 14.31 -0.23 1.86
N ARG A 113 14.46 -1.44 1.34
CA ARG A 113 15.66 -1.89 0.67
C ARG A 113 15.30 -2.47 -0.68
N ALA A 114 15.98 -2.03 -1.73
CA ALA A 114 15.75 -2.54 -3.08
C ALA A 114 16.11 -4.03 -3.14
N GLU A 115 15.21 -4.83 -3.72
CA GLU A 115 15.44 -6.25 -3.94
C GLU A 115 15.74 -6.56 -5.39
N ARG A 116 14.99 -5.95 -6.31
CA ARG A 116 15.13 -6.14 -7.75
C ARG A 116 15.02 -4.81 -8.47
N VAL A 117 15.84 -4.62 -9.45
CA VAL A 117 15.80 -3.43 -10.32
C VAL A 117 15.76 -3.89 -11.77
N SER A 118 14.73 -3.47 -12.49
CA SER A 118 14.58 -3.71 -13.93
C SER A 118 14.77 -2.39 -14.65
N ARG A 119 15.88 -2.27 -15.38
CA ARG A 119 16.24 -1.04 -16.10
C ARG A 119 15.31 -0.80 -17.28
N GLY A 120 14.95 0.45 -17.51
CA GLY A 120 14.12 0.85 -18.62
C GLY A 120 14.43 2.25 -19.09
N VAL A 121 14.08 2.54 -20.34
CA VAL A 121 14.32 3.84 -20.98
C VAL A 121 13.55 4.96 -20.28
N SER A 122 12.34 4.67 -19.82
CA SER A 122 11.44 5.65 -19.18
C SER A 122 11.57 5.65 -17.67
N GLY A 123 12.40 4.81 -17.10
CA GLY A 123 12.57 4.66 -15.66
C GLY A 123 12.85 3.23 -15.28
N ASP A 124 13.39 3.05 -14.09
CA ASP A 124 13.74 1.74 -13.57
C ASP A 124 12.62 1.25 -12.65
N GLU A 125 12.07 0.07 -12.91
CA GLU A 125 11.12 -0.56 -12.01
C GLU A 125 11.89 -1.18 -10.83
N VAL A 126 11.53 -0.79 -9.63
CA VAL A 126 12.20 -1.24 -8.42
C VAL A 126 11.20 -1.98 -7.53
N SER A 127 11.50 -3.23 -7.22
CA SER A 127 10.84 -3.95 -6.14
C SER A 127 11.64 -3.74 -4.87
N LEU A 128 11.00 -3.32 -3.81
CA LEU A 128 11.66 -3.13 -2.52
C LEU A 128 10.93 -3.85 -1.41
N LEU A 129 11.70 -4.21 -0.39
CA LEU A 129 11.19 -4.72 0.86
C LEU A 129 11.16 -3.56 1.85
N LEU A 130 9.96 -3.20 2.29
CA LEU A 130 9.78 -2.16 3.30
C LEU A 130 10.28 -2.63 4.65
N ASP A 131 10.65 -1.69 5.52
CA ASP A 131 11.03 -1.99 6.91
C ASP A 131 9.92 -2.76 7.64
N ALA A 132 8.68 -2.52 7.23
CA ALA A 132 7.50 -3.22 7.73
C ALA A 132 7.40 -4.70 7.29
N GLY A 133 8.31 -5.19 6.45
CA GLY A 133 8.32 -6.56 5.95
C GLY A 133 7.43 -6.82 4.74
N LEU A 134 6.86 -5.78 4.15
CA LEU A 134 5.98 -5.86 3.00
C LEU A 134 6.71 -5.46 1.73
N GLN A 135 6.32 -6.05 0.60
CA GLN A 135 6.87 -5.68 -0.69
C GLN A 135 6.13 -4.48 -1.29
N LEU A 136 6.88 -3.62 -1.95
CA LEU A 136 6.36 -2.47 -2.67
C LEU A 136 7.08 -2.36 -4.00
N VAL A 137 6.35 -1.95 -5.04
CA VAL A 137 6.92 -1.73 -6.37
C VAL A 137 6.72 -0.27 -6.75
N GLY A 138 7.77 0.34 -7.25
CA GLY A 138 7.74 1.73 -7.72
C GLY A 138 8.72 1.94 -8.85
N PHE A 139 8.85 3.19 -9.26
CA PHE A 139 9.73 3.57 -10.37
C PHE A 139 10.73 4.63 -9.92
N ALA A 140 11.98 4.40 -10.29
CA ALA A 140 13.06 5.38 -10.15
C ALA A 140 13.31 6.06 -11.49
N ALA A 141 13.85 7.28 -11.45
CA ALA A 141 14.23 8.00 -12.66
C ALA A 141 15.25 7.18 -13.47
N PRO A 142 15.26 7.30 -14.81
CA PRO A 142 16.27 6.64 -15.63
C PRO A 142 17.67 7.06 -15.15
N GLY A 143 18.57 6.11 -15.06
CA GLY A 143 19.93 6.37 -14.61
C GLY A 143 20.06 6.66 -13.11
N SER A 144 19.09 6.22 -12.31
CA SER A 144 19.11 6.43 -10.85
C SER A 144 20.31 5.82 -10.15
N GLY A 145 20.91 4.79 -10.75
CA GLY A 145 22.03 4.07 -10.15
C GLY A 145 21.64 3.17 -8.98
N ILE A 146 20.34 3.01 -8.71
CA ILE A 146 19.87 2.16 -7.64
C ILE A 146 20.22 0.71 -7.94
N LYS A 147 20.80 0.04 -6.95
CA LYS A 147 21.21 -1.37 -7.02
C LYS A 147 20.45 -2.19 -6.00
N ALA A 148 20.34 -3.49 -6.27
CA ALA A 148 19.78 -4.42 -5.29
C ALA A 148 20.53 -4.34 -3.95
N LYS A 149 19.80 -4.54 -2.87
CA LYS A 149 20.28 -4.52 -1.47
C LYS A 149 20.64 -3.12 -0.94
N THR A 150 20.38 -2.05 -1.69
CA THR A 150 20.63 -0.69 -1.20
C THR A 150 19.38 -0.09 -0.56
N PRO A 151 19.57 0.75 0.49
CA PRO A 151 18.43 1.46 1.09
C PRO A 151 17.84 2.46 0.12
N VAL A 152 16.51 2.55 0.11
CA VAL A 152 15.77 3.46 -0.76
C VAL A 152 14.57 4.06 -0.03
N ASN A 153 14.08 5.18 -0.55
CA ASN A 153 12.84 5.80 -0.14
C ASN A 153 11.77 5.60 -1.21
N ALA A 154 10.56 5.33 -0.78
CA ALA A 154 9.37 5.34 -1.63
C ALA A 154 8.53 6.55 -1.28
N LEU A 155 8.33 7.44 -2.24
CA LEU A 155 7.50 8.62 -2.13
C LEU A 155 6.11 8.30 -2.69
N ILE A 156 5.08 8.50 -1.90
CA ILE A 156 3.71 8.18 -2.29
C ILE A 156 2.80 9.36 -1.92
N ASP A 157 2.15 9.94 -2.92
CA ASP A 157 1.16 10.98 -2.67
C ASP A 157 -0.02 10.38 -1.90
N GLU A 158 -0.48 11.08 -0.87
CA GLU A 158 -1.64 10.64 -0.07
C GLU A 158 -2.88 10.39 -0.94
N ALA A 159 -3.07 11.18 -1.99
CA ALA A 159 -4.20 11.03 -2.92
C ALA A 159 -4.08 9.78 -3.81
N ALA A 160 -2.90 9.21 -3.93
CA ALA A 160 -2.68 8.00 -4.73
C ALA A 160 -2.94 6.71 -3.95
N VAL A 161 -3.12 6.80 -2.65
CA VAL A 161 -3.40 5.64 -1.79
C VAL A 161 -4.89 5.40 -1.76
N VAL A 162 -5.32 4.25 -2.25
CA VAL A 162 -6.72 3.81 -2.28
C VAL A 162 -6.96 2.84 -1.14
N ILE A 163 -8.12 2.93 -0.51
CA ILE A 163 -8.50 2.02 0.57
C ILE A 163 -9.54 1.03 0.06
N ALA A 164 -9.30 -0.24 0.29
CA ALA A 164 -10.23 -1.31 -0.02
C ALA A 164 -10.55 -2.12 1.23
N LEU A 165 -11.81 -2.49 1.35
CA LEU A 165 -12.29 -3.39 2.40
C LEU A 165 -12.42 -4.79 1.82
N ALA A 166 -12.18 -5.79 2.66
CA ALA A 166 -12.66 -7.13 2.39
C ALA A 166 -14.17 -7.13 2.67
N ALA A 167 -14.93 -6.93 1.63
CA ALA A 167 -16.39 -6.82 1.76
C ALA A 167 -17.04 -8.11 2.28
#